data_3ad82eef236271aed46cd473fdfe7ba2
#
_entry.id   3ad82eef236271aed46cd473fdfe7ba2
#
_cell.length_a   1.000
_cell.length_b   1.000
_cell.length_c   1.000
_cell.angle_alpha   90.00
_cell.angle_beta   90.00
_cell.angle_gamma   90.00
#
_symmetry.space_group_name_H-M   'P 1'
#
loop_
_entity.id
_entity.type
_entity.pdbx_description
1 polymer ?
#
loop_
_entity_poly.entity_id
_entity_poly.type
_entity_poly.pdbx_seq_one_letter_code
_entity_poly.pdbx_strand_id
1 'polypeptide(L)'
;MIKRSLLLSLLLATGAVQAQDKAATQPDLAKAKQTAEQVCGACHGTDGNSQIPANPKLAGQHAEYLYKQLTNFKSEGGKPAERANAVMGGMVAALSADDMKGLAAYFAGQKLNPEAAKNKASIELGQRLWRAG
;
A
#
# COMPACT_ATOMS: atom_id res chain seq x y z
N MET A 1 -58.37 55.32 4.32
CA MET A 1 -58.24 53.93 4.94
C MET A 1 -57.26 53.17 4.09
N ILE A 2 -56.01 53.07 4.53
CA ILE A 2 -54.92 52.42 3.78
C ILE A 2 -54.69 51.05 4.41
N LYS A 3 -55.03 49.96 3.67
CA LYS A 3 -54.76 48.61 4.08
C LYS A 3 -53.29 48.27 3.77
N ARG A 4 -52.47 48.08 4.82
CA ARG A 4 -51.10 47.59 4.72
C ARG A 4 -51.12 46.07 4.65
N SER A 5 -50.82 45.51 3.49
CA SER A 5 -50.56 44.10 3.31
C SER A 5 -49.12 43.79 3.73
N LEU A 6 -48.95 43.00 4.82
CA LEU A 6 -47.67 42.42 5.18
C LEU A 6 -47.42 41.19 4.30
N LEU A 7 -46.43 41.28 3.44
CA LEU A 7 -45.87 40.11 2.75
C LEU A 7 -44.79 39.49 3.66
N LEU A 8 -45.11 38.31 4.16
CA LEU A 8 -44.18 37.51 4.97
C LEU A 8 -43.28 36.69 4.01
N SER A 9 -42.05 37.16 3.83
CA SER A 9 -41.06 36.45 3.00
C SER A 9 -40.44 35.31 3.82
N LEU A 10 -40.78 34.07 3.50
CA LEU A 10 -40.22 32.86 4.06
C LEU A 10 -38.89 32.52 3.36
N LEU A 11 -37.78 32.87 4.02
CA LEU A 11 -36.42 32.50 3.58
C LEU A 11 -36.18 31.01 3.88
N LEU A 12 -36.26 30.18 2.86
CA LEU A 12 -35.81 28.77 2.92
C LEU A 12 -34.28 28.79 2.87
N ALA A 13 -33.65 28.61 4.02
CA ALA A 13 -32.20 28.35 4.11
C ALA A 13 -31.96 26.88 3.70
N THR A 14 -31.59 26.65 2.45
CA THR A 14 -31.07 25.37 1.98
C THR A 14 -29.65 25.20 2.52
N GLY A 15 -29.52 24.47 3.62
CA GLY A 15 -28.22 24.05 4.14
C GLY A 15 -27.58 23.07 3.14
N ALA A 16 -26.57 23.53 2.41
CA ALA A 16 -25.71 22.65 1.64
C ALA A 16 -24.88 21.83 2.60
N VAL A 17 -25.24 20.56 2.78
CA VAL A 17 -24.37 19.57 3.44
C VAL A 17 -23.19 19.33 2.49
N GLN A 18 -22.09 20.02 2.77
CA GLN A 18 -20.82 19.69 2.13
C GLN A 18 -20.34 18.36 2.71
N ALA A 19 -20.50 17.29 1.96
CA ALA A 19 -19.75 16.06 2.20
C ALA A 19 -18.28 16.42 2.04
N GLN A 20 -17.56 16.50 3.15
CA GLN A 20 -16.10 16.57 3.14
C GLN A 20 -15.61 15.21 2.67
N ASP A 21 -15.41 15.05 1.35
CA ASP A 21 -14.59 13.99 0.80
C ASP A 21 -13.24 14.11 1.51
N LYS A 22 -12.97 13.14 2.39
CA LYS A 22 -11.68 12.99 3.03
C LYS A 22 -10.70 12.69 1.89
N ALA A 23 -10.11 13.75 1.32
CA ALA A 23 -9.12 13.64 0.26
C ALA A 23 -8.10 12.61 0.73
N ALA A 24 -7.96 11.51 0.00
CA ALA A 24 -7.00 10.47 0.31
C ALA A 24 -5.63 11.15 0.36
N THR A 25 -5.09 11.29 1.56
CA THR A 25 -3.79 11.92 1.78
C THR A 25 -2.79 11.12 0.94
N GLN A 26 -2.10 11.79 0.02
CA GLN A 26 -1.08 11.11 -0.78
C GLN A 26 -0.01 10.56 0.16
N PRO A 27 0.50 9.33 -0.11
CA PRO A 27 1.52 8.72 0.73
C PRO A 27 2.76 9.61 0.84
N ASP A 28 3.30 9.77 2.05
CA ASP A 28 4.58 10.44 2.27
C ASP A 28 5.72 9.54 1.79
N LEU A 29 6.13 9.75 0.53
CA LEU A 29 7.18 8.95 -0.10
C LEU A 29 8.56 9.24 0.50
N ALA A 30 8.81 10.42 1.08
CA ALA A 30 10.10 10.73 1.70
C ALA A 30 10.26 9.94 3.00
N LYS A 31 9.24 9.92 3.85
CA LYS A 31 9.20 9.08 5.05
C LYS A 31 9.26 7.60 4.71
N ALA A 32 8.50 7.18 3.68
CA ALA A 32 8.48 5.79 3.22
C ALA A 32 9.87 5.33 2.75
N LYS A 33 10.58 6.16 1.96
CA LYS A 33 11.95 5.90 1.53
C LYS A 33 12.87 5.72 2.72
N GLN A 34 12.84 6.65 3.68
CA GLN A 34 13.67 6.55 4.87
C GLN A 34 13.42 5.25 5.65
N THR A 35 12.16 4.89 5.87
CA THR A 35 11.79 3.64 6.54
C THR A 35 12.23 2.42 5.73
N ALA A 36 12.05 2.44 4.41
CA ALA A 36 12.48 1.36 3.52
C ALA A 36 13.99 1.13 3.61
N GLU A 37 14.79 2.19 3.58
CA GLU A 37 16.26 2.11 3.65
C GLU A 37 16.76 1.66 5.02
N GLN A 38 16.20 2.18 6.10
CA GLN A 38 16.71 1.93 7.46
C GLN A 38 16.21 0.64 8.09
N VAL A 39 14.99 0.18 7.72
CA VAL A 39 14.33 -0.96 8.36
C VAL A 39 14.20 -2.13 7.39
N CYS A 40 13.63 -1.91 6.22
CA CYS A 40 13.30 -2.99 5.28
C CYS A 40 14.51 -3.43 4.46
N GLY A 41 15.42 -2.50 4.18
CA GLY A 41 16.54 -2.65 3.25
C GLY A 41 17.53 -3.74 3.63
N ALA A 42 17.73 -4.00 4.92
CA ALA A 42 18.63 -5.05 5.39
C ALA A 42 18.29 -6.45 4.85
N CYS A 43 16.99 -6.71 4.64
CA CYS A 43 16.49 -8.00 4.17
C CYS A 43 16.04 -7.97 2.71
N HIS A 44 15.38 -6.88 2.29
CA HIS A 44 14.76 -6.77 0.97
C HIS A 44 15.56 -5.95 -0.05
N GLY A 45 16.69 -5.36 0.36
CA GLY A 45 17.40 -4.35 -0.41
C GLY A 45 16.72 -2.97 -0.28
N THR A 46 17.51 -1.91 -0.26
CA THR A 46 17.00 -0.52 -0.10
C THR A 46 16.06 -0.11 -1.21
N ASP A 47 16.23 -0.69 -2.39
CA ASP A 47 15.40 -0.53 -3.58
C ASP A 47 14.39 -1.68 -3.78
N GLY A 48 14.30 -2.61 -2.85
CA GLY A 48 13.43 -3.79 -2.94
C GLY A 48 13.95 -4.91 -3.84
N ASN A 49 15.20 -4.84 -4.31
CA ASN A 49 15.83 -5.91 -5.09
C ASN A 49 16.69 -6.82 -4.19
N SER A 50 16.02 -7.61 -3.35
CA SER A 50 16.69 -8.54 -2.44
C SER A 50 17.70 -9.43 -3.16
N GLN A 51 18.88 -9.57 -2.55
CA GLN A 51 19.90 -10.53 -2.96
C GLN A 51 19.82 -11.84 -2.17
N ILE A 52 18.93 -11.91 -1.19
CA ILE A 52 18.74 -13.07 -0.32
C ILE A 52 17.56 -13.90 -0.85
N PRO A 53 17.77 -15.15 -1.30
CA PRO A 53 16.70 -15.95 -1.92
C PRO A 53 15.50 -16.20 -1.02
N ALA A 54 15.70 -16.21 0.31
CA ALA A 54 14.62 -16.40 1.29
C ALA A 54 13.73 -15.15 1.45
N ASN A 55 14.20 -13.97 1.03
CA ASN A 55 13.48 -12.71 1.15
C ASN A 55 12.96 -12.29 -0.23
N PRO A 56 11.65 -12.03 -0.39
CA PRO A 56 11.10 -11.68 -1.69
C PRO A 56 11.60 -10.32 -2.18
N LYS A 57 11.74 -10.18 -3.49
CA LYS A 57 11.89 -8.89 -4.16
C LYS A 57 10.57 -8.13 -4.08
N LEU A 58 10.65 -6.85 -3.73
CA LEU A 58 9.51 -5.95 -3.58
C LEU A 58 9.43 -4.92 -4.71
N ALA A 59 10.57 -4.65 -5.39
CA ALA A 59 10.66 -3.68 -6.47
C ALA A 59 9.68 -3.98 -7.60
N GLY A 60 8.92 -2.96 -8.03
CA GLY A 60 8.00 -3.06 -9.15
C GLY A 60 6.75 -3.93 -8.89
N GLN A 61 6.53 -4.37 -7.65
CA GLN A 61 5.31 -5.09 -7.29
C GLN A 61 4.13 -4.13 -7.16
N HIS A 62 2.91 -4.58 -7.40
CA HIS A 62 1.71 -3.76 -7.26
C HIS A 62 1.53 -3.21 -5.86
N ALA A 63 1.27 -1.90 -5.74
CA ALA A 63 1.14 -1.22 -4.45
C ALA A 63 0.03 -1.82 -3.57
N GLU A 64 -1.13 -2.13 -4.15
CA GLU A 64 -2.26 -2.74 -3.43
C GLU A 64 -1.89 -4.12 -2.87
N TYR A 65 -1.12 -4.89 -3.63
CA TYR A 65 -0.65 -6.19 -3.18
C TYR A 65 0.35 -6.05 -2.02
N LEU A 66 1.32 -5.14 -2.13
CA LEU A 66 2.28 -4.87 -1.06
C LEU A 66 1.57 -4.39 0.20
N TYR A 67 0.64 -3.44 0.09
CA TYR A 67 -0.15 -2.96 1.22
C TYR A 67 -0.94 -4.09 1.89
N LYS A 68 -1.62 -4.92 1.09
CA LYS A 68 -2.34 -6.09 1.61
C LYS A 68 -1.40 -7.04 2.36
N GLN A 69 -0.20 -7.32 1.83
CA GLN A 69 0.75 -8.21 2.50
C GLN A 69 1.24 -7.63 3.83
N LEU A 70 1.56 -6.32 3.89
CA LEU A 70 1.94 -5.65 5.13
C LEU A 70 0.81 -5.74 6.17
N THR A 71 -0.43 -5.48 5.76
CA THR A 71 -1.60 -5.60 6.62
C THR A 71 -1.79 -7.03 7.12
N ASN A 72 -1.64 -8.03 6.26
CA ASN A 72 -1.82 -9.44 6.62
C ASN A 72 -0.78 -9.93 7.64
N PHE A 73 0.42 -9.35 7.67
CA PHE A 73 1.42 -9.65 8.69
C PHE A 73 1.15 -8.98 10.04
N LYS A 74 0.30 -7.96 10.06
CA LYS A 74 0.04 -7.18 11.27
C LYS A 74 -1.05 -7.84 12.12
N SER A 75 -0.74 -8.04 13.41
CA SER A 75 -1.77 -8.35 14.41
C SER A 75 -2.41 -7.04 14.85
N GLU A 76 -3.73 -6.96 14.89
CA GLU A 76 -4.45 -5.74 15.23
C GLU A 76 -5.71 -6.03 16.05
N GLY A 77 -5.97 -5.21 17.08
CA GLY A 77 -7.17 -5.32 17.91
C GLY A 77 -7.29 -6.66 18.63
N GLY A 78 -6.19 -7.30 19.00
CA GLY A 78 -6.18 -8.61 19.64
C GLY A 78 -6.43 -9.78 18.69
N LYS A 79 -6.58 -9.52 17.39
CA LYS A 79 -6.69 -10.57 16.38
C LYS A 79 -5.31 -11.00 15.88
N PRO A 80 -5.06 -12.30 15.69
CA PRO A 80 -3.81 -12.77 15.11
C PRO A 80 -3.66 -12.30 13.65
N ALA A 81 -2.42 -12.17 13.19
CA ALA A 81 -2.12 -11.86 11.81
C ALA A 81 -2.68 -12.94 10.86
N GLU A 82 -3.28 -12.54 9.74
CA GLU A 82 -3.76 -13.47 8.71
C GLU A 82 -2.60 -14.29 8.12
N ARG A 83 -1.42 -13.66 8.03
CA ARG A 83 -0.18 -14.28 7.57
C ARG A 83 0.82 -14.30 8.71
N ALA A 84 0.88 -15.41 9.44
CA ALA A 84 1.80 -15.57 10.57
C ALA A 84 3.26 -15.63 10.08
N ASN A 85 4.07 -14.67 10.53
CA ASN A 85 5.51 -14.63 10.35
C ASN A 85 6.13 -13.76 11.45
N ALA A 86 6.95 -14.36 12.31
CA ALA A 86 7.49 -13.65 13.47
C ALA A 86 8.36 -12.45 13.10
N VAL A 87 9.17 -12.55 12.03
CA VAL A 87 10.05 -11.45 11.58
C VAL A 87 9.20 -10.32 11.01
N MET A 88 8.39 -10.61 9.99
CA MET A 88 7.58 -9.58 9.35
C MET A 88 6.54 -8.97 10.29
N GLY A 89 5.92 -9.79 11.17
CA GLY A 89 5.01 -9.30 12.21
C GLY A 89 5.67 -8.27 13.12
N GLY A 90 6.92 -8.50 13.55
CA GLY A 90 7.69 -7.51 14.30
C GLY A 90 7.98 -6.23 13.51
N MET A 91 8.33 -6.36 12.23
CA MET A 91 8.64 -5.21 11.36
C MET A 91 7.41 -4.31 11.12
N VAL A 92 6.21 -4.88 10.98
CA VAL A 92 4.99 -4.10 10.71
C VAL A 92 4.24 -3.64 11.97
N ALA A 93 4.60 -4.15 13.14
CA ALA A 93 3.83 -3.92 14.38
C ALA A 93 3.58 -2.44 14.67
N ALA A 94 4.61 -1.60 14.52
CA ALA A 94 4.55 -0.17 14.79
C ALA A 94 4.09 0.69 13.61
N LEU A 95 3.89 0.10 12.41
CA LEU A 95 3.50 0.87 11.23
C LEU A 95 2.01 1.22 11.28
N SER A 96 1.69 2.47 10.96
CA SER A 96 0.31 2.90 10.68
C SER A 96 -0.15 2.42 9.31
N ALA A 97 -1.45 2.50 9.03
CA ALA A 97 -1.98 2.22 7.70
C ALA A 97 -1.36 3.13 6.63
N ASP A 98 -1.10 4.40 6.96
CA ASP A 98 -0.51 5.34 6.01
C ASP A 98 0.99 5.07 5.80
N ASP A 99 1.73 4.64 6.82
CA ASP A 99 3.11 4.17 6.65
C ASP A 99 3.17 2.95 5.72
N MET A 100 2.27 1.98 5.89
CA MET A 100 2.20 0.79 5.03
C MET A 100 1.82 1.15 3.59
N LYS A 101 0.91 2.10 3.37
CA LYS A 101 0.59 2.62 2.03
C LYS A 101 1.78 3.32 1.39
N GLY A 102 2.50 4.15 2.18
CA GLY A 102 3.71 4.82 1.74
C GLY A 102 4.79 3.85 1.30
N LEU A 103 5.08 2.84 2.12
CA LEU A 103 6.04 1.78 1.79
C LEU A 103 5.63 0.98 0.56
N ALA A 104 4.36 0.64 0.44
CA ALA A 104 3.82 -0.04 -0.73
C ALA A 104 4.00 0.79 -2.01
N ALA A 105 3.68 2.08 -1.97
CA ALA A 105 3.89 2.99 -3.10
C ALA A 105 5.39 3.17 -3.43
N TYR A 106 6.25 3.28 -2.41
CA TYR A 106 7.69 3.40 -2.59
C TYR A 106 8.26 2.20 -3.36
N PHE A 107 8.02 0.97 -2.89
CA PHE A 107 8.56 -0.24 -3.53
C PHE A 107 7.90 -0.52 -4.89
N ALA A 108 6.64 -0.20 -5.07
CA ALA A 108 5.97 -0.30 -6.37
C ALA A 108 6.60 0.60 -7.42
N GLY A 109 7.10 1.77 -7.02
CA GLY A 109 7.80 2.71 -7.89
C GLY A 109 9.25 2.32 -8.20
N GLN A 110 9.81 1.29 -7.54
CA GLN A 110 11.18 0.87 -7.80
C GLN A 110 11.28 0.00 -9.06
N LYS A 111 12.43 0.05 -9.71
CA LYS A 111 12.70 -0.79 -10.89
C LYS A 111 13.12 -2.19 -10.43
N LEU A 112 12.38 -3.20 -10.86
CA LEU A 112 12.79 -4.58 -10.67
C LEU A 112 14.02 -4.92 -11.51
N ASN A 113 15.05 -5.47 -10.85
CA ASN A 113 16.20 -6.05 -11.53
C ASN A 113 15.84 -7.49 -11.92
N PRO A 114 15.65 -7.79 -13.22
CA PRO A 114 15.29 -9.13 -13.66
C PRO A 114 16.45 -10.10 -13.43
N GLU A 115 16.12 -11.33 -13.09
CA GLU A 115 17.07 -12.43 -13.03
C GLU A 115 16.87 -13.37 -14.22
N ALA A 116 17.97 -13.85 -14.77
CA ALA A 116 17.91 -14.89 -15.79
C ALA A 116 17.62 -16.24 -15.13
N ALA A 117 16.92 -17.13 -15.85
CA ALA A 117 16.71 -18.48 -15.40
C ALA A 117 18.05 -19.21 -15.20
N LYS A 118 18.29 -19.74 -14.02
CA LYS A 118 19.54 -20.44 -13.68
C LYS A 118 19.65 -21.79 -14.37
N ASN A 119 18.52 -22.49 -14.50
CA ASN A 119 18.47 -23.80 -15.19
C ASN A 119 17.91 -23.61 -16.61
N LYS A 120 18.82 -23.54 -17.59
CA LYS A 120 18.45 -23.39 -19.00
C LYS A 120 17.61 -24.53 -19.55
N ALA A 121 17.81 -25.76 -19.07
CA ALA A 121 17.05 -26.93 -19.51
C ALA A 121 15.55 -26.88 -19.15
N SER A 122 15.20 -26.12 -18.11
CA SER A 122 13.80 -25.95 -17.69
C SER A 122 13.07 -24.78 -18.36
N ILE A 123 13.78 -23.94 -19.15
CA ILE A 123 13.19 -22.74 -19.75
C ILE A 123 12.03 -23.09 -20.68
N GLU A 124 12.26 -24.05 -21.58
CA GLU A 124 11.25 -24.44 -22.57
C GLU A 124 9.98 -25.01 -21.91
N LEU A 125 10.16 -25.88 -20.90
CA LEU A 125 9.05 -26.38 -20.12
C LEU A 125 8.31 -25.24 -19.38
N GLY A 126 9.04 -24.36 -18.72
CA GLY A 126 8.48 -23.20 -18.02
C GLY A 126 7.70 -22.28 -18.95
N GLN A 127 8.19 -22.02 -20.16
CA GLN A 127 7.47 -21.23 -21.16
C GLN A 127 6.18 -21.90 -21.63
N ARG A 128 6.19 -23.23 -21.81
CA ARG A 128 4.97 -23.96 -22.17
C ARG A 128 3.94 -23.87 -21.07
N LEU A 129 4.33 -24.11 -19.81
CA LEU A 129 3.42 -24.02 -18.65
C LEU A 129 2.85 -22.60 -18.48
N TRP A 130 3.68 -21.57 -18.63
CA TRP A 130 3.25 -20.20 -18.54
C TRP A 130 2.22 -19.81 -19.62
N ARG A 131 2.38 -20.29 -20.84
CA ARG A 131 1.48 -20.00 -21.97
C ARG A 131 0.22 -20.85 -21.99
N ALA A 132 0.28 -22.05 -21.43
CA ALA A 132 -0.86 -22.96 -21.37
C ALA A 132 -1.85 -22.64 -20.25
N GLY A 133 -1.51 -21.70 -19.35
CA GLY A 133 -2.38 -21.14 -18.31
C GLY A 133 -2.58 -21.96 -17.15
#